data_4576c439f0f5311abae233e48e2fdf7f
#
_entry.id   4576c439f0f5311abae233e48e2fdf7f
#
_cell.length_a   1.000
_cell.length_b   1.000
_cell.length_c   1.000
_cell.angle_alpha   90.00
_cell.angle_beta   90.00
_cell.angle_gamma   90.00
#
_symmetry.space_group_name_H-M   'P 1'
#
loop_
_entity.id
_entity.type
_entity.pdbx_description
1 polymer ?
#
loop_
_entity_poly.entity_id
_entity_poly.type
_entity_poly.pdbx_seq_one_letter_code
_entity_poly.pdbx_strand_id
1 'polypeptide(L)'
;MIHPPLFITSQLPYLEQFASRRKCGENSKAILVEIIEMQTKFYLAIVGFLALIFNVFSSVEEYQLLSIEGKIQCGSTKLPNLDVDLKVNGVTLNHFETDRDGEFSLEVAVNDSSLLINPSISIWHTCGEPLEQGCHFQVDLDFPDKTESDESYEGERYDFHTIDLKELPNSKLVCESSL
;
A
#
# COMPACT_ATOMS: atom_id res chain seq x y z
N MET A 1 -3.35 -10.18 20.62
CA MET A 1 -3.73 -11.49 21.20
C MET A 1 -5.12 -11.83 20.68
N ILE A 2 -5.19 -12.62 19.62
CA ILE A 2 -6.47 -13.01 18.99
C ILE A 2 -6.71 -14.46 19.39
N HIS A 3 -7.76 -14.68 20.17
CA HIS A 3 -8.22 -16.03 20.53
C HIS A 3 -8.94 -16.66 19.33
N PRO A 4 -8.64 -17.91 18.95
CA PRO A 4 -9.46 -18.62 17.97
C PRO A 4 -10.79 -19.07 18.60
N PRO A 5 -11.90 -19.06 17.88
CA PRO A 5 -13.16 -19.61 18.38
C PRO A 5 -13.11 -21.14 18.35
N LEU A 6 -13.14 -21.74 19.53
CA LEU A 6 -13.57 -23.12 19.77
C LEU A 6 -15.08 -23.15 19.54
N PHE A 7 -15.55 -23.91 18.57
CA PHE A 7 -16.87 -24.55 18.59
C PHE A 7 -17.07 -25.30 17.27
N ILE A 8 -16.99 -26.61 17.30
CA ILE A 8 -17.85 -27.61 16.62
C ILE A 8 -17.37 -28.99 17.06
N THR A 9 -17.81 -29.44 18.22
CA THR A 9 -17.77 -30.84 18.63
C THR A 9 -18.98 -31.16 19.51
N SER A 10 -20.17 -31.23 18.92
CA SER A 10 -21.32 -31.84 19.63
C SER A 10 -22.52 -32.10 18.71
N GLN A 11 -22.37 -32.82 17.60
CA GLN A 11 -23.52 -33.33 16.84
C GLN A 11 -23.33 -34.76 16.31
N LEU A 12 -22.53 -35.59 17.00
CA LEU A 12 -22.30 -36.98 16.58
C LEU A 12 -23.02 -38.11 17.36
N PRO A 13 -23.95 -37.87 18.31
CA PRO A 13 -24.61 -39.01 18.95
C PRO A 13 -25.94 -39.43 18.28
N TYR A 14 -26.41 -38.78 17.21
CA TYR A 14 -27.75 -39.11 16.68
C TYR A 14 -27.75 -40.17 15.59
N LEU A 15 -26.63 -40.57 15.04
CA LEU A 15 -26.57 -41.56 13.95
C LEU A 15 -26.42 -43.04 14.42
N GLU A 16 -26.03 -43.28 15.66
CA GLU A 16 -25.94 -44.67 16.15
C GLU A 16 -27.28 -45.30 16.55
N GLN A 17 -28.32 -44.52 16.78
CA GLN A 17 -29.62 -45.03 17.25
C GLN A 17 -30.52 -45.61 16.14
N PHE A 18 -30.19 -45.40 14.87
CA PHE A 18 -30.92 -45.95 13.73
C PHE A 18 -30.45 -47.31 13.21
N ALA A 19 -29.32 -47.82 13.70
CA ALA A 19 -28.71 -49.10 13.24
C ALA A 19 -29.31 -50.35 13.86
N SER A 20 -30.26 -50.22 14.86
CA SER A 20 -30.70 -51.39 15.66
C SER A 20 -32.13 -51.86 15.38
N ARG A 21 -32.66 -51.80 14.19
CA ARG A 21 -33.85 -52.59 13.77
C ARG A 21 -34.09 -52.51 12.28
N ARG A 22 -33.55 -53.44 11.49
CA ARG A 22 -34.27 -54.22 10.47
C ARG A 22 -33.32 -55.18 9.77
N LYS A 23 -33.60 -56.47 9.86
CA LYS A 23 -33.12 -57.47 8.91
C LYS A 23 -33.71 -57.08 7.54
N CYS A 24 -32.94 -56.33 6.74
CA CYS A 24 -33.24 -56.05 5.37
C CYS A 24 -32.11 -56.58 4.53
N GLY A 25 -32.42 -57.31 3.47
CA GLY A 25 -31.51 -58.08 2.64
C GLY A 25 -30.37 -57.28 1.98
N GLU A 26 -29.57 -57.99 1.25
CA GLU A 26 -28.33 -57.56 0.57
C GLU A 26 -28.43 -56.23 -0.19
N ASN A 27 -29.63 -55.81 -0.66
CA ASN A 27 -29.86 -54.53 -1.30
C ASN A 27 -29.69 -53.29 -0.39
N SER A 28 -29.84 -53.43 0.94
CA SER A 28 -29.68 -52.29 1.85
C SER A 28 -28.21 -51.89 2.02
N LYS A 29 -27.27 -52.81 1.89
CA LYS A 29 -25.84 -52.50 1.99
C LYS A 29 -25.35 -51.75 0.77
N ALA A 30 -25.83 -52.09 -0.43
CA ALA A 30 -25.47 -51.41 -1.67
C ALA A 30 -25.93 -49.94 -1.66
N ILE A 31 -27.18 -49.70 -1.22
CA ILE A 31 -27.73 -48.33 -1.10
C ILE A 31 -26.96 -47.50 -0.08
N LEU A 32 -26.56 -48.09 1.06
CA LEU A 32 -25.82 -47.38 2.09
C LEU A 32 -24.42 -46.95 1.61
N VAL A 33 -23.77 -47.82 0.85
CA VAL A 33 -22.45 -47.52 0.25
C VAL A 33 -22.55 -46.38 -0.77
N GLU A 34 -23.59 -46.39 -1.65
CA GLU A 34 -23.79 -45.29 -2.61
C GLU A 34 -24.08 -43.96 -1.93
N ILE A 35 -24.87 -43.94 -0.84
CA ILE A 35 -25.13 -42.71 -0.08
C ILE A 35 -23.82 -42.17 0.56
N ILE A 36 -23.00 -43.04 1.12
CA ILE A 36 -21.74 -42.64 1.75
C ILE A 36 -20.77 -42.09 0.69
N GLU A 37 -20.66 -42.74 -0.50
CA GLU A 37 -19.84 -42.24 -1.57
C GLU A 37 -20.32 -40.88 -2.11
N MET A 38 -21.62 -40.67 -2.23
CA MET A 38 -22.19 -39.41 -2.68
C MET A 38 -21.93 -38.30 -1.66
N GLN A 39 -22.08 -38.58 -0.36
CA GLN A 39 -21.77 -37.63 0.69
C GLN A 39 -20.28 -37.26 0.76
N THR A 40 -19.37 -38.22 0.59
CA THR A 40 -17.93 -37.94 0.60
C THR A 40 -17.51 -37.10 -0.62
N LYS A 41 -18.05 -37.36 -1.80
CA LYS A 41 -17.81 -36.55 -3.00
C LYS A 41 -18.31 -35.12 -2.82
N PHE A 42 -19.49 -34.95 -2.23
CA PHE A 42 -20.06 -33.65 -1.95
C PHE A 42 -19.24 -32.86 -0.91
N TYR A 43 -18.78 -33.53 0.14
CA TYR A 43 -17.92 -32.94 1.16
C TYR A 43 -16.58 -32.48 0.59
N LEU A 44 -15.94 -33.32 -0.23
CA LEU A 44 -14.71 -32.97 -0.92
C LEU A 44 -14.88 -31.80 -1.89
N ALA A 45 -16.01 -31.70 -2.57
CA ALA A 45 -16.32 -30.57 -3.44
C ALA A 45 -16.47 -29.27 -2.65
N ILE A 46 -17.14 -29.29 -1.48
CA ILE A 46 -17.27 -28.12 -0.61
C ILE A 46 -15.91 -27.70 -0.05
N VAL A 47 -15.11 -28.63 0.44
CA VAL A 47 -13.77 -28.32 0.97
C VAL A 47 -12.87 -27.74 -0.14
N GLY A 48 -12.93 -28.31 -1.35
CA GLY A 48 -12.21 -27.79 -2.50
C GLY A 48 -12.66 -26.37 -2.88
N PHE A 49 -13.95 -26.10 -2.86
CA PHE A 49 -14.51 -24.79 -3.15
C PHE A 49 -14.13 -23.75 -2.07
N LEU A 50 -14.18 -24.13 -0.80
CA LEU A 50 -13.72 -23.28 0.30
C LEU A 50 -12.23 -22.97 0.22
N ALA A 51 -11.40 -23.95 -0.16
CA ALA A 51 -9.96 -23.73 -0.38
C ALA A 51 -9.69 -22.75 -1.54
N LEU A 52 -10.48 -22.81 -2.61
CA LEU A 52 -10.39 -21.85 -3.72
C LEU A 52 -10.80 -20.44 -3.28
N ILE A 53 -11.87 -20.29 -2.52
CA ILE A 53 -12.30 -19.00 -1.97
C ILE A 53 -11.21 -18.44 -1.05
N PHE A 54 -10.60 -19.26 -0.20
CA PHE A 54 -9.54 -18.82 0.72
C PHE A 54 -8.32 -18.30 -0.04
N ASN A 55 -7.92 -18.92 -1.16
CA ASN A 55 -6.81 -18.44 -1.99
C ASN A 55 -7.13 -17.11 -2.70
N VAL A 56 -8.38 -16.87 -3.07
CA VAL A 56 -8.79 -15.59 -3.70
C VAL A 56 -8.83 -14.46 -2.67
N PHE A 57 -9.20 -14.75 -1.40
CA PHE A 57 -9.25 -13.73 -0.34
C PHE A 57 -7.89 -13.42 0.29
N SER A 58 -6.84 -14.24 0.06
CA SER A 58 -5.53 -14.06 0.66
C SER A 58 -4.62 -13.07 -0.07
N SER A 59 -5.04 -12.51 -1.21
CA SER A 59 -4.33 -11.45 -1.90
C SER A 59 -4.88 -10.07 -1.52
N VAL A 60 -4.93 -9.77 -0.23
CA VAL A 60 -5.03 -8.38 0.23
C VAL A 60 -3.65 -7.78 0.00
N GLU A 61 -3.51 -6.98 -1.04
CA GLU A 61 -2.31 -6.17 -1.24
C GLU A 61 -2.21 -5.20 -0.06
N GLU A 62 -1.16 -5.32 0.72
CA GLU A 62 -0.88 -4.43 1.84
C GLU A 62 -0.34 -3.12 1.26
N TYR A 63 -1.15 -2.07 1.28
CA TYR A 63 -0.74 -0.73 0.88
C TYR A 63 -0.14 -0.02 2.09
N GLN A 64 1.03 0.56 1.90
CA GLN A 64 1.62 1.46 2.88
C GLN A 64 1.34 2.90 2.46
N LEU A 65 0.80 3.72 3.38
CA LEU A 65 0.60 5.14 3.14
C LEU A 65 1.92 5.89 3.38
N LEU A 66 2.29 6.74 2.43
CA LEU A 66 3.40 7.67 2.52
C LEU A 66 2.82 9.08 2.52
N SER A 67 3.02 9.81 3.62
CA SER A 67 2.66 11.23 3.73
C SER A 67 3.91 12.08 3.76
N ILE A 68 3.99 13.06 2.90
CA ILE A 68 5.07 14.05 2.86
C ILE A 68 4.49 15.45 2.94
N GLU A 69 5.09 16.30 3.74
CA GLU A 69 4.71 17.70 3.88
C GLU A 69 5.91 18.60 4.04
N GLY A 70 5.73 19.87 3.74
CA GLY A 70 6.78 20.87 3.90
C GLY A 70 6.40 22.22 3.29
N LYS A 71 7.36 23.14 3.34
CA LYS A 71 7.23 24.48 2.80
C LYS A 71 8.45 24.87 2.01
N ILE A 72 8.27 25.46 0.82
CA ILE A 72 9.36 25.91 -0.03
C ILE A 72 9.35 27.43 -0.17
N GLN A 73 10.51 28.03 0.00
CA GLN A 73 10.70 29.47 -0.15
C GLN A 73 12.04 29.83 -0.83
N CYS A 74 12.15 31.06 -1.29
CA CYS A 74 13.39 31.65 -1.80
C CYS A 74 13.77 32.86 -0.93
N GLY A 75 14.59 32.65 0.10
CA GLY A 75 14.81 33.62 1.16
C GLY A 75 13.50 33.90 1.92
N SER A 76 13.00 35.13 1.85
CA SER A 76 11.70 35.48 2.47
C SER A 76 10.50 35.34 1.53
N THR A 77 10.70 34.95 0.29
CA THR A 77 9.67 34.88 -0.74
C THR A 77 9.06 33.49 -0.80
N LYS A 78 7.74 33.38 -0.60
CA LYS A 78 6.99 32.15 -0.81
C LYS A 78 6.98 31.81 -2.32
N LEU A 79 7.03 30.53 -2.64
CA LEU A 79 7.05 30.05 -4.02
C LEU A 79 5.79 29.22 -4.31
N PRO A 80 4.69 29.87 -4.75
CA PRO A 80 3.48 29.15 -5.14
C PRO A 80 3.63 28.51 -6.53
N ASN A 81 2.86 27.45 -6.77
CA ASN A 81 2.82 26.68 -8.01
C ASN A 81 4.21 26.23 -8.46
N LEU A 82 5.03 25.82 -7.52
CA LEU A 82 6.33 25.26 -7.79
C LEU A 82 6.21 23.76 -7.99
N ASP A 83 6.75 23.27 -9.10
CA ASP A 83 6.73 21.87 -9.46
C ASP A 83 7.65 21.06 -8.54
N VAL A 84 7.11 19.98 -7.99
CA VAL A 84 7.82 19.04 -7.12
C VAL A 84 7.52 17.61 -7.57
N ASP A 85 8.57 16.85 -7.83
CA ASP A 85 8.48 15.43 -8.16
C ASP A 85 8.81 14.58 -6.95
N LEU A 86 7.94 13.63 -6.60
CA LEU A 86 8.30 12.52 -5.71
C LEU A 86 9.00 11.45 -6.53
N LYS A 87 10.22 11.12 -6.15
CA LYS A 87 11.03 10.09 -6.80
C LYS A 87 11.36 8.94 -5.85
N VAL A 88 11.42 7.75 -6.41
CA VAL A 88 11.92 6.56 -5.73
C VAL A 88 12.90 5.86 -6.65
N ASN A 89 14.10 5.59 -6.17
CA ASN A 89 15.19 5.03 -6.99
C ASN A 89 15.45 5.82 -8.29
N GLY A 90 15.24 7.14 -8.27
CA GLY A 90 15.40 8.02 -9.41
C GLY A 90 14.25 8.03 -10.43
N VAL A 91 13.18 7.28 -10.17
CA VAL A 91 11.96 7.25 -11.02
C VAL A 91 10.89 8.13 -10.38
N THR A 92 10.33 9.07 -11.14
CA THR A 92 9.20 9.91 -10.67
C THR A 92 7.95 9.04 -10.48
N LEU A 93 7.44 9.01 -9.24
CA LEU A 93 6.21 8.32 -8.88
C LEU A 93 5.00 9.26 -8.95
N ASN A 94 5.19 10.49 -8.53
CA ASN A 94 4.13 11.48 -8.48
C ASN A 94 4.68 12.88 -8.72
N HIS A 95 3.81 13.76 -9.23
CA HIS A 95 4.09 15.15 -9.49
C HIS A 95 3.04 16.00 -8.78
N PHE A 96 3.45 17.05 -8.11
CA PHE A 96 2.56 17.95 -7.38
C PHE A 96 3.13 19.38 -7.36
N GLU A 97 2.30 20.34 -7.00
CA GLU A 97 2.67 21.75 -6.94
C GLU A 97 2.50 22.31 -5.51
N THR A 98 3.30 23.29 -5.17
CA THR A 98 3.11 24.05 -3.93
C THR A 98 1.87 24.92 -4.01
N ASP A 99 1.23 25.16 -2.88
CA ASP A 99 0.10 26.06 -2.74
C ASP A 99 0.51 27.54 -2.73
N ARG A 100 -0.45 28.46 -2.46
CA ARG A 100 -0.23 29.92 -2.43
C ARG A 100 0.76 30.35 -1.35
N ASP A 101 0.93 29.56 -0.31
CA ASP A 101 1.84 29.82 0.81
C ASP A 101 3.20 29.13 0.63
N GLY A 102 3.40 28.47 -0.50
CA GLY A 102 4.58 27.66 -0.79
C GLY A 102 4.60 26.33 -0.03
N GLU A 103 3.47 25.91 0.51
CA GLU A 103 3.33 24.67 1.26
C GLU A 103 2.95 23.53 0.32
N PHE A 104 3.39 22.33 0.64
CA PHE A 104 2.99 21.11 -0.05
C PHE A 104 2.64 20.03 0.96
N SER A 105 1.67 19.22 0.58
CA SER A 105 1.29 18.01 1.30
C SER A 105 0.82 16.98 0.27
N LEU A 106 1.38 15.80 0.32
CA LEU A 106 1.06 14.70 -0.57
C LEU A 106 0.89 13.42 0.22
N GLU A 107 -0.16 12.68 -0.07
CA GLU A 107 -0.39 11.34 0.46
C GLU A 107 -0.46 10.34 -0.69
N VAL A 108 0.38 9.31 -0.64
CA VAL A 108 0.51 8.30 -1.69
C VAL A 108 0.42 6.91 -1.08
N ALA A 109 -0.42 6.05 -1.68
CA ALA A 109 -0.43 4.63 -1.34
C ALA A 109 0.63 3.89 -2.16
N VAL A 110 1.53 3.19 -1.49
CA VAL A 110 2.61 2.42 -2.10
C VAL A 110 2.36 0.92 -1.85
N ASN A 111 2.28 0.13 -2.91
CA ASN A 111 1.95 -1.29 -2.84
C ASN A 111 3.09 -2.17 -2.31
N ASP A 112 4.30 -1.65 -2.31
CA ASP A 112 5.48 -2.43 -1.96
C ASP A 112 6.47 -1.55 -1.18
N SER A 113 6.71 -1.90 0.09
CA SER A 113 7.68 -1.22 0.94
C SER A 113 9.11 -1.25 0.38
N SER A 114 9.41 -2.19 -0.52
CA SER A 114 10.70 -2.24 -1.22
C SER A 114 10.88 -1.07 -2.21
N LEU A 115 9.77 -0.45 -2.65
CA LEU A 115 9.82 0.74 -3.50
C LEU A 115 10.27 2.00 -2.73
N LEU A 116 10.19 1.99 -1.40
CA LEU A 116 10.65 3.12 -0.56
C LEU A 116 12.17 3.12 -0.30
N ILE A 117 12.93 2.39 -1.09
CA ILE A 117 14.40 2.46 -1.04
C ILE A 117 14.84 3.78 -1.68
N ASN A 118 15.51 4.64 -0.90
CA ASN A 118 16.00 5.96 -1.30
C ASN A 118 14.90 6.88 -1.92
N PRO A 119 13.82 7.19 -1.18
CA PRO A 119 12.88 8.20 -1.63
C PRO A 119 13.52 9.59 -1.59
N SER A 120 13.19 10.43 -2.57
CA SER A 120 13.65 11.81 -2.67
C SER A 120 12.57 12.70 -3.27
N ILE A 121 12.63 14.00 -3.01
CA ILE A 121 11.88 14.98 -3.78
C ILE A 121 12.81 15.74 -4.71
N SER A 122 12.34 16.03 -5.92
CA SER A 122 13.04 16.85 -6.90
C SER A 122 12.27 18.14 -7.12
N ILE A 123 12.91 19.28 -6.91
CA ILE A 123 12.31 20.61 -7.00
C ILE A 123 12.93 21.35 -8.16
N TRP A 124 12.07 21.94 -9.02
CA TRP A 124 12.49 22.71 -10.18
C TRP A 124 12.20 24.19 -9.92
N HIS A 125 13.23 25.05 -9.94
CA HIS A 125 13.06 26.42 -9.51
C HIS A 125 13.94 27.41 -10.26
N THR A 126 13.58 28.70 -10.16
CA THR A 126 14.35 29.82 -10.66
C THR A 126 14.82 30.76 -9.53
N CYS A 127 14.85 30.25 -8.29
CA CYS A 127 15.29 31.02 -7.12
C CYS A 127 16.78 31.36 -7.25
N GLY A 128 17.14 32.60 -7.03
CA GLY A 128 18.53 33.08 -7.07
C GLY A 128 18.79 34.04 -8.19
N GLU A 129 19.81 33.77 -9.01
CA GLU A 129 20.20 34.64 -10.11
C GLU A 129 19.27 34.55 -11.32
N PRO A 130 19.13 35.63 -12.10
CA PRO A 130 18.36 35.58 -13.35
C PRO A 130 18.94 34.51 -14.29
N LEU A 131 18.07 33.61 -14.75
CA LEU A 131 18.46 32.54 -15.68
C LEU A 131 18.11 32.90 -17.12
N GLU A 132 18.81 32.30 -18.07
CA GLU A 132 18.41 32.36 -19.48
C GLU A 132 17.06 31.67 -19.69
N GLN A 133 16.35 32.08 -20.74
CA GLN A 133 15.04 31.50 -21.05
C GLN A 133 15.15 30.00 -21.30
N GLY A 134 14.30 29.22 -20.66
CA GLY A 134 14.33 27.75 -20.73
C GLY A 134 15.33 27.07 -19.80
N CYS A 135 15.99 27.86 -18.92
CA CYS A 135 16.85 27.30 -17.87
C CYS A 135 16.16 27.35 -16.51
N HIS A 136 16.42 26.35 -15.69
CA HIS A 136 15.97 26.27 -14.30
C HIS A 136 17.01 25.54 -13.45
N PHE A 137 16.94 25.71 -12.16
CA PHE A 137 17.68 24.89 -11.22
C PHE A 137 16.86 23.67 -10.82
N GLN A 138 17.52 22.54 -10.68
CA GLN A 138 16.98 21.33 -10.10
C GLN A 138 17.75 20.99 -8.83
N VAL A 139 17.03 20.69 -7.77
CA VAL A 139 17.61 20.16 -6.54
C VAL A 139 16.88 18.89 -6.15
N ASP A 140 17.65 17.84 -5.82
CA ASP A 140 17.12 16.59 -5.28
C ASP A 140 17.44 16.56 -3.78
N LEU A 141 16.41 16.32 -2.98
CA LEU A 141 16.49 16.24 -1.51
C LEU A 141 16.07 14.85 -1.07
N ASP A 142 16.96 14.20 -0.33
CA ASP A 142 16.63 12.94 0.33
C ASP A 142 15.61 13.18 1.44
N PHE A 143 14.83 12.16 1.75
CA PHE A 143 13.86 12.26 2.82
C PHE A 143 14.54 12.47 4.18
N PRO A 144 14.01 13.36 5.01
CA PRO A 144 14.47 13.54 6.38
C PRO A 144 14.23 12.27 7.20
N ASP A 145 14.74 12.25 8.42
CA ASP A 145 14.36 11.20 9.37
C ASP A 145 12.85 11.22 9.59
N LYS A 146 12.27 10.03 9.76
CA LYS A 146 10.83 9.89 10.01
C LYS A 146 10.43 10.73 11.22
N THR A 147 9.40 11.55 11.06
CA THR A 147 8.72 12.14 12.21
C THR A 147 8.07 11.02 13.01
N GLU A 148 8.17 11.08 14.34
CA GLU A 148 7.47 10.14 15.21
C GLU A 148 5.97 10.21 14.83
N SER A 149 5.48 9.14 14.23
CA SER A 149 4.09 9.04 13.83
C SER A 149 3.22 9.04 15.08
N ASP A 150 2.20 9.87 15.09
CA ASP A 150 1.07 9.74 16.03
C ASP A 150 0.58 8.27 15.92
N GLU A 151 0.41 7.58 17.06
CA GLU A 151 0.01 6.15 17.10
C GLU A 151 -1.29 5.85 16.32
N SER A 152 -1.99 6.90 15.90
CA SER A 152 -3.23 6.84 15.11
C SER A 152 -3.03 6.79 13.58
N TYR A 153 -1.80 7.02 13.07
CA TYR A 153 -1.54 7.07 11.63
C TYR A 153 -0.93 5.76 11.12
N GLU A 154 -1.65 5.07 10.23
CA GLU A 154 -1.21 3.82 9.60
C GLU A 154 -0.31 4.10 8.38
N GLY A 155 0.88 4.73 8.56
CA GLY A 155 1.76 5.04 7.44
C GLY A 155 3.08 5.65 7.87
N GLU A 156 3.88 6.04 6.88
CA GLU A 156 5.13 6.77 7.10
C GLU A 156 4.90 8.25 6.82
N ARG A 157 5.29 9.12 7.77
CA ARG A 157 5.17 10.57 7.64
C ARG A 157 6.54 11.22 7.65
N TYR A 158 6.74 12.14 6.71
CA TYR A 158 7.97 12.90 6.56
C TYR A 158 7.68 14.40 6.46
N ASP A 159 8.26 15.18 7.36
CA ASP A 159 8.15 16.63 7.36
C ASP A 159 9.49 17.25 6.93
N PHE A 160 9.50 17.87 5.75
CA PHE A 160 10.65 18.61 5.23
C PHE A 160 10.81 19.98 5.90
N HIS A 161 9.88 20.38 6.78
CA HIS A 161 9.88 21.69 7.39
C HIS A 161 9.92 22.81 6.35
N THR A 162 10.80 23.79 6.56
CA THR A 162 10.99 24.89 5.60
C THR A 162 12.27 24.68 4.81
N ILE A 163 12.12 24.54 3.49
CA ILE A 163 13.19 24.43 2.52
C ILE A 163 13.46 25.80 1.93
N ASP A 164 14.61 26.41 2.23
CA ASP A 164 15.02 27.66 1.60
C ASP A 164 15.96 27.37 0.41
N LEU A 165 15.44 27.48 -0.80
CA LEU A 165 16.19 27.17 -2.02
C LEU A 165 17.42 28.05 -2.23
N LYS A 166 17.46 29.24 -1.60
CA LYS A 166 18.61 30.13 -1.68
C LYS A 166 19.82 29.60 -0.89
N GLU A 167 19.56 28.78 0.11
CA GLU A 167 20.61 28.24 1.00
C GLU A 167 21.11 26.87 0.53
N LEU A 168 20.47 26.26 -0.46
CA LEU A 168 20.83 24.92 -0.93
C LEU A 168 22.04 24.94 -1.87
N PRO A 169 23.16 24.32 -1.48
CA PRO A 169 24.43 24.39 -2.24
C PRO A 169 24.46 23.50 -3.50
N ASN A 170 23.51 22.57 -3.65
CA ASN A 170 23.60 21.48 -4.64
C ASN A 170 22.60 21.62 -5.80
N SER A 171 22.12 22.84 -6.08
CA SER A 171 21.21 23.04 -7.22
C SER A 171 21.96 22.90 -8.55
N LYS A 172 21.46 22.04 -9.41
CA LYS A 172 22.01 21.78 -10.73
C LYS A 172 21.29 22.66 -11.76
N LEU A 173 22.03 23.44 -12.54
CA LEU A 173 21.44 24.17 -13.67
C LEU A 173 21.07 23.20 -14.81
N VAL A 174 19.82 23.23 -15.22
CA VAL A 174 19.28 22.46 -16.35
C VAL A 174 18.67 23.43 -17.34
N CYS A 175 19.08 23.35 -18.61
CA CYS A 175 18.50 24.15 -19.67
C CYS A 175 17.88 23.24 -20.72
N GLU A 176 16.66 23.55 -21.11
CA GLU A 176 16.02 22.87 -22.25
C GLU A 176 16.73 23.36 -23.52
N SER A 177 17.32 22.43 -24.25
CA SER A 177 17.85 22.72 -25.59
C SER A 177 16.66 23.02 -26.50
N SER A 178 16.49 24.27 -26.90
CA SER A 178 15.53 24.63 -27.97
C SER A 178 15.93 23.86 -29.25
N LEU A 179 15.15 22.83 -29.56
CA LEU A 179 15.19 22.12 -30.86
C LEU A 179 14.50 22.96 -31.94
#